data_b721631ceebe83ba337ac5ccf1163ab7
#
_entry.id   b721631ceebe83ba337ac5ccf1163ab7
#
_cell.length_a   1.000
_cell.length_b   1.000
_cell.length_c   1.000
_cell.angle_alpha   90.00
_cell.angle_beta   90.00
_cell.angle_gamma   90.00
#
_symmetry.space_group_name_H-M   'P 1'
#
loop_
_entity.id
_entity.type
_entity.pdbx_description
1 polymer ?
#
loop_
_entity_poly.entity_id
_entity_poly.type
_entity_poly.pdbx_seq_one_letter_code
_entity_poly.pdbx_strand_id
1 'polypeptide(L)'
;NALSAFKQESGKKDFVDMIDDFISKGQGPSLDVLIVDEAQDLVPMQWRMIFEVLRPRAKRIYYAGDDDQCIYSWMGVNVSDFLKASNNVELLRQSYRVPKTVHEEADRLAGRLQIRKQKDWRSADHEGTVVWHHDIMDVDIRTGEWLILARTIESQVASRMTATCSIARVQDGPSPQIF
;
A
#
# COMPACT_ATOMS: atom_id res chain seq x y z
N ASN A 1 17.44 -8.25 -23.27
CA ASN A 1 16.50 -7.30 -23.87
C ASN A 1 17.22 -5.96 -24.15
N ALA A 2 16.60 -5.04 -24.90
CA ALA A 2 17.22 -3.77 -25.29
C ALA A 2 17.68 -2.92 -24.08
N LEU A 3 16.92 -2.92 -22.99
CA LEU A 3 17.28 -2.19 -21.77
C LEU A 3 18.54 -2.76 -21.11
N SER A 4 18.67 -4.07 -21.05
CA SER A 4 19.86 -4.72 -20.47
C SER A 4 21.12 -4.43 -21.30
N ALA A 5 21.00 -4.44 -22.63
CA ALA A 5 22.11 -4.06 -23.53
C ALA A 5 22.52 -2.60 -23.32
N PHE A 6 21.56 -1.68 -23.27
CA PHE A 6 21.79 -0.27 -22.99
C PHE A 6 22.50 -0.02 -21.64
N LYS A 7 22.07 -0.72 -20.58
CA LYS A 7 22.70 -0.62 -19.26
C LYS A 7 24.16 -1.07 -19.29
N GLN A 8 24.44 -2.20 -19.95
CA GLN A 8 25.82 -2.69 -20.09
C GLN A 8 26.71 -1.72 -20.86
N GLU A 9 26.22 -1.17 -21.96
CA GLU A 9 26.96 -0.26 -22.82
C GLU A 9 27.18 1.13 -22.17
N SER A 10 26.14 1.64 -21.47
CA SER A 10 26.20 2.97 -20.85
C SER A 10 26.78 2.99 -19.42
N GLY A 11 26.96 1.83 -18.80
CA GLY A 11 27.36 1.72 -17.38
C GLY A 11 26.32 2.24 -16.39
N LYS A 12 25.09 2.53 -16.85
CA LYS A 12 24.01 3.07 -16.01
C LYS A 12 23.28 1.95 -15.29
N LYS A 13 22.85 2.26 -14.07
CA LYS A 13 22.05 1.37 -13.21
C LYS A 13 20.72 2.01 -12.91
N ASP A 14 19.67 1.18 -12.86
CA ASP A 14 18.38 1.56 -12.29
C ASP A 14 18.26 1.12 -10.82
N PHE A 15 17.11 1.38 -10.20
CA PHE A 15 16.88 1.02 -8.80
C PHE A 15 16.94 -0.49 -8.56
N VAL A 16 16.53 -1.30 -9.52
CA VAL A 16 16.59 -2.77 -9.42
C VAL A 16 18.04 -3.24 -9.37
N ASP A 17 18.89 -2.73 -10.27
CA ASP A 17 20.32 -3.03 -10.31
C ASP A 17 21.03 -2.60 -9.01
N MET A 18 20.61 -1.47 -8.43
CA MET A 18 21.17 -0.99 -7.16
C MET A 18 20.85 -1.92 -5.99
N ILE A 19 19.62 -2.44 -5.93
CA ILE A 19 19.22 -3.40 -4.91
C ILE A 19 19.97 -4.73 -5.10
N ASP A 20 20.08 -5.22 -6.33
CA ASP A 20 20.81 -6.47 -6.63
C ASP A 20 22.29 -6.36 -6.29
N ASP A 21 22.93 -5.24 -6.63
CA ASP A 21 24.31 -4.92 -6.23
C ASP A 21 24.48 -4.92 -4.70
N PHE A 22 23.52 -4.33 -3.98
CA PHE A 22 23.57 -4.26 -2.52
C PHE A 22 23.47 -5.67 -1.91
N ILE A 23 22.56 -6.49 -2.43
CA ILE A 23 22.44 -7.90 -2.01
C ILE A 23 23.73 -8.66 -2.31
N SER A 24 24.26 -8.52 -3.53
CA SER A 24 25.46 -9.24 -3.99
C SER A 24 26.71 -8.88 -3.17
N LYS A 25 26.87 -7.60 -2.80
CA LYS A 25 27.95 -7.15 -1.93
C LYS A 25 27.80 -7.65 -0.50
N GLY A 26 26.58 -7.89 -0.05
CA GLY A 26 26.28 -8.39 1.26
C GLY A 26 26.74 -7.50 2.41
N GLN A 27 27.01 -6.23 2.13
CA GLN A 27 27.53 -5.26 3.10
C GLN A 27 26.44 -4.27 3.46
N GLY A 28 25.90 -4.38 4.67
CA GLY A 28 24.92 -3.45 5.23
C GLY A 28 25.41 -2.85 6.54
N PRO A 29 24.80 -1.75 6.99
CA PRO A 29 25.12 -1.13 8.27
C PRO A 29 24.73 -2.04 9.44
N SER A 30 25.41 -1.90 10.56
CA SER A 30 24.95 -2.46 11.83
C SER A 30 23.80 -1.59 12.36
N LEU A 31 22.68 -2.19 12.73
CA LEU A 31 21.46 -1.50 13.11
C LEU A 31 21.01 -1.93 14.50
N ASP A 32 20.66 -0.98 15.36
CA ASP A 32 19.98 -1.31 16.62
C ASP A 32 18.53 -1.69 16.37
N VAL A 33 17.87 -0.97 15.47
CA VAL A 33 16.49 -1.20 15.08
C VAL A 33 16.36 -1.03 13.57
N LEU A 34 15.68 -1.97 12.93
CA LEU A 34 15.22 -1.88 11.54
C LEU A 34 13.69 -1.82 11.54
N ILE A 35 13.14 -0.77 10.96
CA ILE A 35 11.69 -0.64 10.75
C ILE A 35 11.43 -0.68 9.25
N VAL A 36 10.53 -1.56 8.84
CA VAL A 36 10.07 -1.71 7.45
C VAL A 36 8.61 -1.33 7.42
N ASP A 37 8.32 -0.19 6.82
CA ASP A 37 6.96 0.32 6.67
C ASP A 37 6.37 -0.10 5.33
N GLU A 38 5.03 -0.17 5.23
CA GLU A 38 4.27 -0.64 4.06
C GLU A 38 4.79 -2.00 3.54
N ALA A 39 5.13 -2.89 4.46
CA ALA A 39 5.81 -4.14 4.15
C ALA A 39 4.97 -5.09 3.26
N GLN A 40 3.64 -4.93 3.21
CA GLN A 40 2.78 -5.68 2.30
C GLN A 40 3.04 -5.39 0.81
N ASP A 41 3.68 -4.26 0.48
CA ASP A 41 3.93 -3.83 -0.90
C ASP A 41 5.34 -4.18 -1.41
N LEU A 42 6.13 -4.86 -0.60
CA LEU A 42 7.49 -5.24 -0.98
C LEU A 42 7.51 -6.34 -2.04
N VAL A 43 8.29 -6.11 -3.10
CA VAL A 43 8.57 -7.13 -4.12
C VAL A 43 9.59 -8.16 -3.60
N PRO A 44 9.67 -9.37 -4.18
CA PRO A 44 10.55 -10.43 -3.70
C PRO A 44 12.03 -10.03 -3.55
N MET A 45 12.54 -9.19 -4.44
CA MET A 45 13.92 -8.69 -4.35
C MET A 45 14.15 -7.82 -3.11
N GLN A 46 13.17 -6.99 -2.73
CA GLN A 46 13.26 -6.17 -1.51
C GLN A 46 13.20 -7.05 -0.25
N TRP A 47 12.37 -8.10 -0.25
CA TRP A 47 12.37 -9.10 0.80
C TRP A 47 13.72 -9.80 0.93
N ARG A 48 14.35 -10.19 -0.19
CA ARG A 48 15.70 -10.75 -0.19
C ARG A 48 16.71 -9.79 0.44
N MET A 49 16.70 -8.52 0.05
CA MET A 49 17.55 -7.49 0.63
C MET A 49 17.39 -7.41 2.16
N ILE A 50 16.15 -7.43 2.63
CA ILE A 50 15.87 -7.39 4.07
C ILE A 50 16.38 -8.64 4.76
N PHE A 51 16.05 -9.83 4.28
CA PHE A 51 16.38 -11.08 4.97
C PHE A 51 17.85 -11.46 4.86
N GLU A 52 18.50 -11.24 3.71
CA GLU A 52 19.87 -11.67 3.45
C GLU A 52 20.90 -10.64 3.97
N VAL A 53 20.59 -9.35 3.90
CA VAL A 53 21.58 -8.29 4.20
C VAL A 53 21.26 -7.51 5.47
N LEU A 54 20.03 -7.00 5.63
CA LEU A 54 19.71 -6.06 6.71
C LEU A 54 19.35 -6.77 8.02
N ARG A 55 18.48 -7.77 7.98
CA ARG A 55 18.02 -8.50 9.17
C ARG A 55 19.17 -9.13 9.99
N PRO A 56 20.19 -9.77 9.41
CA PRO A 56 21.30 -10.34 10.15
C PRO A 56 22.13 -9.29 10.91
N ARG A 57 21.98 -8.02 10.55
CA ARG A 57 22.73 -6.88 11.12
C ARG A 57 21.90 -6.01 12.04
N ALA A 58 20.61 -6.32 12.19
CA ALA A 58 19.70 -5.60 13.06
C ALA A 58 19.49 -6.36 14.38
N LYS A 59 19.61 -5.67 15.52
CA LYS A 59 19.31 -6.26 16.83
C LYS A 59 17.80 -6.51 17.00
N ARG A 60 16.98 -5.62 16.45
CA ARG A 60 15.50 -5.72 16.46
C ARG A 60 14.97 -5.33 15.09
N ILE A 61 13.89 -5.98 14.66
CA ILE A 61 13.22 -5.65 13.42
C ILE A 61 11.70 -5.56 13.65
N TYR A 62 11.09 -4.57 13.03
CA TYR A 62 9.65 -4.37 13.00
C TYR A 62 9.18 -4.25 11.56
N TYR A 63 8.11 -4.95 11.24
CA TYR A 63 7.41 -4.83 9.97
C TYR A 63 6.06 -4.19 10.25
N ALA A 64 5.80 -3.05 9.65
CA ALA A 64 4.51 -2.40 9.67
C ALA A 64 3.84 -2.53 8.30
N GLY A 65 2.53 -2.71 8.27
CA GLY A 65 1.78 -2.84 7.03
C GLY A 65 0.36 -3.34 7.24
N ASP A 66 -0.41 -3.32 6.18
CA ASP A 66 -1.78 -3.79 6.16
C ASP A 66 -2.00 -4.75 4.98
N ASP A 67 -2.17 -6.04 5.27
CA ASP A 67 -2.36 -7.07 4.27
C ASP A 67 -3.63 -6.88 3.41
N ASP A 68 -4.65 -6.20 3.93
CA ASP A 68 -5.85 -5.85 3.17
C ASP A 68 -5.59 -4.78 2.10
N GLN A 69 -4.48 -4.02 2.22
CA GLN A 69 -4.08 -2.98 1.28
C GLN A 69 -3.05 -3.46 0.24
N CYS A 70 -2.74 -4.76 0.17
CA CYS A 70 -1.83 -5.33 -0.82
C CYS A 70 -2.48 -5.33 -2.21
N ILE A 71 -2.32 -4.24 -2.96
CA ILE A 71 -2.94 -4.04 -4.29
C ILE A 71 -1.96 -4.19 -5.47
N TYR A 72 -0.67 -4.42 -5.20
CA TYR A 72 0.39 -4.46 -6.22
C TYR A 72 0.81 -5.87 -6.64
N SER A 73 -0.10 -6.86 -6.57
CA SER A 73 0.19 -8.24 -6.98
C SER A 73 0.67 -8.36 -8.43
N TRP A 74 0.24 -7.48 -9.32
CA TRP A 74 0.70 -7.40 -10.72
C TRP A 74 2.18 -7.01 -10.85
N MET A 75 2.80 -6.43 -9.83
CA MET A 75 4.24 -6.16 -9.75
C MET A 75 5.03 -7.35 -9.17
N GLY A 76 4.39 -8.47 -8.88
CA GLY A 76 5.01 -9.63 -8.25
C GLY A 76 5.00 -9.60 -6.72
N VAL A 77 4.28 -8.65 -6.12
CA VAL A 77 4.06 -8.60 -4.66
C VAL A 77 3.19 -9.77 -4.23
N ASN A 78 3.58 -10.42 -3.14
CA ASN A 78 2.84 -11.52 -2.56
C ASN A 78 2.58 -11.25 -1.07
N VAL A 79 1.32 -11.02 -0.73
CA VAL A 79 0.90 -10.74 0.65
C VAL A 79 1.32 -11.82 1.65
N SER A 80 1.47 -13.07 1.18
CA SER A 80 1.93 -14.18 2.03
C SER A 80 3.35 -13.99 2.56
N ASP A 81 4.20 -13.25 1.86
CA ASP A 81 5.57 -12.98 2.32
C ASP A 81 5.54 -12.02 3.52
N PHE A 82 4.68 -11.01 3.48
CA PHE A 82 4.43 -10.13 4.62
C PHE A 82 3.84 -10.88 5.81
N LEU A 83 2.80 -11.69 5.60
CA LEU A 83 2.13 -12.43 6.67
C LEU A 83 3.05 -13.45 7.35
N LYS A 84 4.07 -13.95 6.66
CA LYS A 84 5.07 -14.89 7.18
C LYS A 84 6.31 -14.21 7.76
N ALA A 85 6.47 -12.91 7.60
CA ALA A 85 7.68 -12.18 8.00
C ALA A 85 7.94 -12.23 9.52
N SER A 86 6.87 -12.33 10.34
CA SER A 86 6.95 -12.46 11.78
C SER A 86 5.83 -13.33 12.34
N ASN A 87 6.15 -14.12 13.36
CA ASN A 87 5.16 -14.87 14.15
C ASN A 87 4.59 -14.04 15.31
N ASN A 88 5.29 -12.96 15.69
CA ASN A 88 4.81 -12.04 16.72
C ASN A 88 4.14 -10.85 16.05
N VAL A 89 2.83 -10.76 16.16
CA VAL A 89 2.02 -9.78 15.47
C VAL A 89 1.14 -9.05 16.47
N GLU A 90 1.23 -7.73 16.44
CA GLU A 90 0.35 -6.82 17.15
C GLU A 90 -0.56 -6.10 16.14
N LEU A 91 -1.83 -5.99 16.48
CA LEU A 91 -2.82 -5.29 15.65
C LEU A 91 -3.07 -3.89 16.21
N LEU A 92 -2.85 -2.87 15.38
CA LEU A 92 -3.27 -1.50 15.67
C LEU A 92 -4.77 -1.38 15.39
N ARG A 93 -5.58 -1.52 16.43
CA ARG A 93 -7.03 -1.70 16.28
C ARG A 93 -7.80 -0.41 16.10
N GLN A 94 -7.27 0.72 16.49
CA GLN A 94 -8.00 1.99 16.47
C GLN A 94 -7.61 2.81 15.25
N SER A 95 -8.57 3.10 14.39
CA SER A 95 -8.43 4.13 13.36
C SER A 95 -8.91 5.47 13.90
N TYR A 96 -8.13 6.51 13.72
CA TYR A 96 -8.50 7.89 14.06
C TYR A 96 -8.95 8.69 12.83
N ARG A 97 -8.86 8.05 11.66
CA ARG A 97 -9.10 8.70 10.36
C ARG A 97 -10.37 8.20 9.67
N VAL A 98 -10.63 6.90 9.73
CA VAL A 98 -11.69 6.27 8.93
C VAL A 98 -13.05 6.40 9.64
N PRO A 99 -14.03 7.08 9.03
CA PRO A 99 -15.38 7.21 9.59
C PRO A 99 -16.10 5.86 9.70
N LYS A 100 -17.13 5.78 10.54
CA LYS A 100 -17.88 4.54 10.78
C LYS A 100 -18.48 3.94 9.51
N THR A 101 -19.21 4.73 8.74
CA THR A 101 -19.86 4.25 7.49
C THR A 101 -18.85 3.76 6.45
N VAL A 102 -17.69 4.43 6.35
CA VAL A 102 -16.60 4.02 5.45
C VAL A 102 -15.94 2.74 5.95
N HIS A 103 -15.77 2.59 7.27
CA HIS A 103 -15.25 1.38 7.88
C HIS A 103 -16.13 0.17 7.58
N GLU A 104 -17.45 0.29 7.75
CA GLU A 104 -18.41 -0.80 7.48
C GLU A 104 -18.31 -1.28 6.03
N GLU A 105 -18.21 -0.34 5.09
CA GLU A 105 -18.06 -0.68 3.68
C GLU A 105 -16.69 -1.28 3.35
N ALA A 106 -15.62 -0.75 3.95
CA ALA A 106 -14.27 -1.29 3.78
C ALA A 106 -14.17 -2.73 4.33
N ASP A 107 -14.76 -3.00 5.49
CA ASP A 107 -14.75 -4.33 6.09
C ASP A 107 -15.57 -5.34 5.28
N ARG A 108 -16.71 -4.90 4.72
CA ARG A 108 -17.51 -5.69 3.78
C ARG A 108 -16.72 -6.08 2.52
N LEU A 109 -15.90 -5.17 2.00
CA LEU A 109 -15.05 -5.44 0.83
C LEU A 109 -13.87 -6.33 1.20
N ALA A 110 -13.18 -6.03 2.29
CA ALA A 110 -12.05 -6.80 2.79
C ALA A 110 -12.43 -8.24 3.12
N GLY A 111 -13.66 -8.47 3.58
CA GLY A 111 -14.20 -9.82 3.84
C GLY A 111 -14.25 -10.74 2.61
N ARG A 112 -14.08 -10.20 1.39
CA ARG A 112 -14.00 -10.99 0.15
C ARG A 112 -12.58 -11.45 -0.18
N LEU A 113 -11.56 -10.94 0.50
CA LEU A 113 -10.17 -11.33 0.28
C LEU A 113 -9.93 -12.74 0.81
N GLN A 114 -9.30 -13.58 -0.01
CA GLN A 114 -9.04 -15.00 0.34
C GLN A 114 -7.85 -15.15 1.28
N ILE A 115 -6.84 -14.28 1.15
CA ILE A 115 -5.61 -14.33 1.94
C ILE A 115 -5.52 -13.03 2.72
N ARG A 116 -5.91 -13.11 3.98
CA ARG A 116 -5.81 -11.98 4.93
C ARG A 116 -5.71 -12.49 6.35
N LYS A 117 -5.19 -11.65 7.25
CA LYS A 117 -5.30 -11.84 8.68
C LYS A 117 -6.62 -11.26 9.18
N GLN A 118 -7.37 -12.03 9.96
CA GLN A 118 -8.57 -11.52 10.63
C GLN A 118 -8.18 -10.35 11.53
N LYS A 119 -8.82 -9.22 11.36
CA LYS A 119 -8.59 -8.01 12.13
C LYS A 119 -9.88 -7.58 12.84
N ASP A 120 -9.73 -7.17 14.09
CA ASP A 120 -10.78 -6.55 14.88
C ASP A 120 -10.37 -5.07 15.06
N TRP A 121 -10.59 -4.26 14.02
CA TRP A 121 -10.25 -2.86 14.02
C TRP A 121 -11.51 -1.99 14.16
N ARG A 122 -11.35 -0.77 14.65
CA ARG A 122 -12.42 0.16 14.97
C ARG A 122 -12.27 1.43 14.17
N SER A 123 -13.39 1.96 13.73
CA SER A 123 -13.48 3.27 13.09
C SER A 123 -13.12 4.41 14.05
N ALA A 124 -12.92 5.59 13.51
CA ALA A 124 -12.99 6.84 14.27
C ALA A 124 -14.41 7.09 14.81
N ASP A 125 -14.53 8.00 15.78
CA ASP A 125 -15.80 8.27 16.48
C ASP A 125 -16.76 9.21 15.71
N HIS A 126 -16.52 9.44 14.42
CA HIS A 126 -17.38 10.27 13.61
C HIS A 126 -18.05 9.47 12.49
N GLU A 127 -19.23 9.94 12.12
CA GLU A 127 -19.95 9.39 10.98
C GLU A 127 -19.30 9.85 9.66
N GLY A 128 -19.48 9.05 8.63
CA GLY A 128 -19.13 9.39 7.25
C GLY A 128 -20.33 9.20 6.34
N THR A 129 -20.12 9.40 5.07
CA THR A 129 -21.16 9.14 4.07
C THR A 129 -20.58 8.33 2.94
N VAL A 130 -21.27 7.24 2.57
CA VAL A 130 -21.00 6.45 1.38
C VAL A 130 -22.25 6.50 0.53
N VAL A 131 -22.12 6.97 -0.70
CA VAL A 131 -23.24 7.07 -1.67
C VAL A 131 -22.82 6.31 -2.93
N TRP A 132 -23.70 5.46 -3.40
CA TRP A 132 -23.50 4.72 -4.63
C TRP A 132 -24.26 5.40 -5.77
N HIS A 133 -23.56 5.70 -6.86
CA HIS A 133 -24.13 6.23 -8.08
C HIS A 133 -23.96 5.23 -9.21
N HIS A 134 -24.91 5.19 -10.14
CA HIS A 134 -24.81 4.35 -11.33
C HIS A 134 -23.90 4.97 -12.40
N ASP A 135 -23.88 6.30 -12.47
CA ASP A 135 -23.06 7.05 -13.41
C ASP A 135 -22.25 8.13 -12.66
N ILE A 136 -21.02 8.35 -13.09
CA ILE A 136 -20.16 9.40 -12.57
C ILE A 136 -20.77 10.80 -12.82
N MET A 137 -21.56 10.93 -13.87
CA MET A 137 -22.25 12.18 -14.23
C MET A 137 -23.33 12.59 -13.21
N ASP A 138 -23.76 11.65 -12.36
CA ASP A 138 -24.68 11.91 -11.26
C ASP A 138 -24.00 12.63 -10.08
N VAL A 139 -22.67 12.76 -10.11
CA VAL A 139 -21.88 13.35 -9.03
C VAL A 139 -21.47 14.77 -9.41
N ASP A 140 -21.91 15.74 -8.64
CA ASP A 140 -21.49 17.15 -8.82
C ASP A 140 -20.13 17.40 -8.17
N ILE A 141 -19.07 17.33 -8.96
CA ILE A 141 -17.69 17.57 -8.53
C ILE A 141 -17.22 19.02 -8.71
N ARG A 142 -18.12 19.95 -9.07
CA ARG A 142 -17.76 21.34 -9.38
C ARG A 142 -17.44 22.17 -8.13
N THR A 143 -17.87 21.71 -6.96
CA THR A 143 -17.67 22.41 -5.70
C THR A 143 -17.02 21.50 -4.65
N GLY A 144 -16.08 22.06 -3.87
CA GLY A 144 -15.34 21.32 -2.84
C GLY A 144 -14.07 20.66 -3.39
N GLU A 145 -13.38 19.94 -2.54
CA GLU A 145 -12.19 19.16 -2.87
C GLU A 145 -12.56 17.70 -3.12
N TRP A 146 -12.10 17.13 -4.21
CA TRP A 146 -12.44 15.79 -4.63
C TRP A 146 -11.20 14.98 -4.96
N LEU A 147 -11.14 13.75 -4.48
CA LEU A 147 -10.19 12.73 -4.90
C LEU A 147 -10.89 11.71 -5.78
N ILE A 148 -10.46 11.60 -7.03
CA ILE A 148 -11.02 10.64 -7.99
C ILE A 148 -10.02 9.50 -8.13
N LEU A 149 -10.44 8.28 -7.76
CA LEU A 149 -9.66 7.07 -7.86
C LEU A 149 -10.24 6.17 -8.94
N ALA A 150 -9.39 5.68 -9.81
CA ALA A 150 -9.78 4.71 -10.83
C ALA A 150 -8.68 3.64 -10.98
N ARG A 151 -9.06 2.47 -11.45
CA ARG A 151 -8.13 1.35 -11.59
C ARG A 151 -7.02 1.60 -12.61
N THR A 152 -7.30 2.35 -13.66
CA THR A 152 -6.33 2.69 -14.71
C THR A 152 -6.47 4.16 -15.11
N ILE A 153 -5.40 4.73 -15.69
CA ILE A 153 -5.43 6.10 -16.24
C ILE A 153 -6.51 6.23 -17.32
N GLU A 154 -6.67 5.21 -18.14
CA GLU A 154 -7.73 5.16 -19.16
C GLU A 154 -9.13 5.24 -18.53
N SER A 155 -9.34 4.59 -17.39
CA SER A 155 -10.59 4.70 -16.63
C SER A 155 -10.80 6.09 -16.05
N GLN A 156 -9.74 6.83 -15.71
CA GLN A 156 -9.84 8.24 -15.28
C GLN A 156 -10.21 9.15 -16.45
N VAL A 157 -9.64 8.92 -17.63
CA VAL A 157 -9.94 9.70 -18.86
C VAL A 157 -11.28 9.28 -19.46
N ALA A 158 -11.58 8.00 -19.44
CA ALA A 158 -12.84 7.42 -19.94
C ALA A 158 -14.02 7.59 -18.95
N SER A 159 -13.85 8.34 -17.86
CA SER A 159 -14.96 8.71 -16.97
C SER A 159 -16.05 9.55 -17.66
N ARG A 160 -15.86 9.84 -18.93
CA ARG A 160 -16.92 10.23 -19.87
C ARG A 160 -17.73 9.04 -20.43
N MET A 161 -17.31 7.80 -20.17
CA MET A 161 -17.93 6.57 -20.69
C MET A 161 -17.74 5.42 -19.69
N THR A 162 -18.74 5.12 -18.88
CA THR A 162 -19.02 3.84 -18.19
C THR A 162 -17.84 3.09 -17.56
N ALA A 163 -17.02 3.72 -16.75
CA ALA A 163 -15.98 3.03 -15.99
C ALA A 163 -16.28 3.07 -14.49
N THR A 164 -16.00 1.97 -13.78
CA THR A 164 -16.08 1.92 -12.31
C THR A 164 -15.03 2.85 -11.75
N CYS A 165 -15.46 4.00 -11.24
CA CYS A 165 -14.62 5.00 -10.61
C CYS A 165 -15.10 5.19 -9.18
N SER A 166 -14.15 5.36 -8.25
CA SER A 166 -14.45 5.74 -6.88
C SER A 166 -14.16 7.23 -6.72
N ILE A 167 -15.15 7.97 -6.24
CA ILE A 167 -15.02 9.40 -5.98
C ILE A 167 -15.16 9.62 -4.49
N ALA A 168 -14.19 10.29 -3.88
CA ALA A 168 -14.23 10.71 -2.51
C ALA A 168 -14.24 12.23 -2.42
N ARG A 169 -15.17 12.80 -1.66
CA ARG A 169 -15.13 14.21 -1.31
C ARG A 169 -14.25 14.37 -0.08
N VAL A 170 -13.25 15.21 -0.19
CA VAL A 170 -12.47 15.64 0.97
C VAL A 170 -13.32 16.66 1.73
N GLN A 171 -13.78 16.27 2.91
CA GLN A 171 -14.45 17.23 3.81
C GLN A 171 -13.36 17.97 4.59
N ASP A 172 -13.49 19.30 4.66
CA ASP A 172 -12.67 20.15 5.52
C ASP A 172 -12.90 19.78 6.98
N GLY A 173 -12.10 18.83 7.46
CA GLY A 173 -11.89 18.57 8.88
C GLY A 173 -10.61 19.26 9.32
N PRO A 174 -10.40 19.51 10.62
CA PRO A 174 -9.13 20.04 11.08
C PRO A 174 -8.00 19.13 10.59
N SER A 175 -7.03 19.73 9.91
CA SER A 175 -5.86 19.02 9.36
C SER A 175 -5.27 18.10 10.43
N PRO A 176 -5.04 16.81 10.16
CA PRO A 176 -4.40 15.93 11.12
C PRO A 176 -3.04 16.52 11.46
N GLN A 177 -2.82 16.88 12.71
CA GLN A 177 -1.49 17.16 13.21
C GLN A 177 -0.75 15.81 13.22
N ILE A 178 0.23 15.70 12.39
CA ILE A 178 1.16 14.57 12.38
C ILE A 178 2.09 14.77 13.58
N PHE A 179 1.97 13.91 14.56
CA PHE A 179 2.97 13.72 15.61
C PHE A 179 3.82 12.49 15.27
#